data_2738631cd3fd41c77fc1a720b2d64a4e
#
_entry.id   2738631cd3fd41c77fc1a720b2d64a4e
#
_cell.length_a   1.000
_cell.length_b   1.000
_cell.length_c   1.000
_cell.angle_alpha   90.00
_cell.angle_beta   90.00
_cell.angle_gamma   90.00
#
_symmetry.space_group_name_H-M   'P 1'
#
loop_
_entity.id
_entity.type
_entity.pdbx_description
1 polymer ?
#
loop_
_entity_poly.entity_id
_entity_poly.type
_entity_poly.pdbx_seq_one_letter_code
_entity_poly.pdbx_strand_id
1 'polypeptide(L)'
;MKKTALYLLAALALTGCKKTQATADGDAAQQSTEQAGATQADAEKLLTPEQIAQQWAKGGAVSVKGGGEKPDIVTLVSAFNKAWPTDVTTTLLESAKDPKFTEYVNEDTGGGMACDRGNGYVSVSAGDTDEDCMEAAVWKRKNGHRLFIINLVSTNPDNRSLPEKQALCIYDYDPKTETMTPEENAVSKFRASADDLKLMYRLPRKGTDLTIGEANEEREDALWHFFEWNGSQFSEAIAYTEKELTKKIEGSWMCKDSDEPMLTFNIVADDANGPQIEDCAIYGSTEYDAFVYTWDGTLIISENGDSGEDRNPAIYCQFRLTKQDELTGTYYLRQNGGNETKGTITLKRGNPAW
;
A
#
# COMPACT_ATOMS: atom_id res chain seq x y z
N MET A 1 37.46 -1.19 3.40
CA MET A 1 36.50 -0.48 4.25
C MET A 1 35.15 -1.01 3.84
N LYS A 2 34.53 -1.82 4.69
CA LYS A 2 33.23 -2.45 4.42
C LYS A 2 32.16 -1.39 4.65
N LYS A 3 31.51 -0.88 3.60
CA LYS A 3 30.28 -0.12 3.70
C LYS A 3 29.12 -1.09 3.54
N THR A 4 28.45 -1.33 4.62
CA THR A 4 27.23 -2.09 4.74
C THR A 4 26.14 -1.38 3.94
N ALA A 5 25.51 -2.07 3.03
CA ALA A 5 24.31 -1.61 2.35
C ALA A 5 23.22 -1.38 3.42
N LEU A 6 22.74 -0.14 3.49
CA LEU A 6 21.71 0.25 4.43
C LEU A 6 20.37 -0.02 3.74
N TYR A 7 19.76 -1.14 4.11
CA TYR A 7 18.32 -1.33 3.92
C TYR A 7 17.64 -0.40 4.91
N LEU A 8 17.06 0.68 4.45
CA LEU A 8 16.29 1.58 5.29
C LEU A 8 14.87 1.07 5.44
N LEU A 9 14.70 0.12 6.34
CA LEU A 9 13.59 0.12 7.27
C LEU A 9 13.80 1.33 8.18
N ALA A 10 12.86 2.24 8.27
CA ALA A 10 12.89 3.34 9.22
C ALA A 10 12.90 2.78 10.65
N ALA A 11 14.09 2.58 11.19
CA ALA A 11 14.29 2.27 12.59
C ALA A 11 14.86 3.50 13.27
N LEU A 12 14.03 4.28 13.92
CA LEU A 12 14.44 5.35 14.82
C LEU A 12 14.56 4.81 16.24
N ALA A 13 15.70 5.14 16.83
CA ALA A 13 16.27 4.60 18.04
C ALA A 13 15.44 4.79 19.29
N LEU A 14 15.50 3.77 20.13
CA LEU A 14 15.14 3.73 21.55
C LEU A 14 15.93 4.71 22.38
N THR A 15 15.26 5.57 23.14
CA THR A 15 15.79 6.13 24.39
C THR A 15 14.81 5.81 25.52
N GLY A 16 15.37 5.11 26.51
CA GLY A 16 14.66 4.51 27.61
C GLY A 16 13.99 5.48 28.55
N CYS A 17 12.84 5.09 29.04
CA CYS A 17 12.20 5.67 30.21
C CYS A 17 12.47 4.86 31.46
N LYS A 18 13.16 5.46 32.41
CA LYS A 18 13.37 4.98 33.77
C LYS A 18 12.04 4.87 34.52
N LYS A 19 11.79 3.70 35.11
CA LYS A 19 10.80 3.51 36.15
C LYS A 19 11.15 4.36 37.37
N THR A 20 10.22 5.21 37.78
CA THR A 20 10.21 5.79 39.12
C THR A 20 9.08 5.15 39.92
N GLN A 21 9.46 4.39 40.94
CA GLN A 21 8.57 3.92 41.99
C GLN A 21 8.24 5.10 42.90
N ALA A 22 6.96 5.33 43.18
CA ALA A 22 6.54 6.14 44.32
C ALA A 22 5.55 5.36 45.15
N THR A 23 5.87 5.31 46.43
CA THR A 23 5.22 4.66 47.54
C THR A 23 3.91 5.32 47.90
N ALA A 24 3.04 4.49 48.54
CA ALA A 24 1.74 4.81 49.10
C ALA A 24 1.80 5.79 50.29
N ASP A 25 0.71 6.51 50.48
CA ASP A 25 -0.09 6.57 51.71
C ASP A 25 -1.17 7.65 51.61
N GLY A 26 -2.38 7.35 52.15
CA GLY A 26 -3.29 8.36 52.69
C GLY A 26 -4.75 8.34 52.23
N ASP A 27 -5.54 7.53 52.92
CA ASP A 27 -6.92 7.67 53.43
C ASP A 27 -8.01 8.54 52.76
N ALA A 28 -9.13 7.84 52.59
CA ALA A 28 -10.54 8.18 52.95
C ALA A 28 -11.30 9.27 52.19
N ALA A 29 -12.29 8.87 51.42
CA ALA A 29 -13.71 9.14 51.75
C ALA A 29 -14.66 8.52 50.70
N GLN A 30 -15.61 7.76 51.22
CA GLN A 30 -16.79 7.22 50.51
C GLN A 30 -17.66 8.34 49.95
N GLN A 31 -18.07 8.20 48.69
CA GLN A 31 -19.40 8.62 48.26
C GLN A 31 -19.92 7.67 47.18
N SER A 32 -20.89 6.91 47.57
CA SER A 32 -21.77 6.08 46.74
C SER A 32 -22.59 6.95 45.82
N THR A 33 -22.51 6.68 44.55
CA THR A 33 -23.54 7.04 43.57
C THR A 33 -23.84 5.80 42.75
N GLU A 34 -25.01 5.23 43.02
CA GLU A 34 -25.65 4.25 42.16
C GLU A 34 -25.72 4.82 40.74
N GLN A 35 -25.06 4.18 39.82
CA GLN A 35 -25.28 4.40 38.41
C GLN A 35 -25.79 3.11 37.79
N ALA A 36 -27.01 3.25 37.29
CA ALA A 36 -27.86 2.25 36.70
C ALA A 36 -27.10 1.38 35.67
N GLY A 37 -27.45 0.08 35.70
CA GLY A 37 -26.94 -0.93 34.80
C GLY A 37 -27.03 -0.53 33.33
N ALA A 38 -25.88 -0.27 32.71
CA ALA A 38 -25.72 -0.45 31.32
C ALA A 38 -25.55 -1.95 31.10
N THR A 39 -26.56 -2.58 30.53
CA THR A 39 -26.48 -3.90 29.92
C THR A 39 -25.22 -3.93 29.05
N GLN A 40 -24.30 -4.83 29.40
CA GLN A 40 -23.23 -5.23 28.51
C GLN A 40 -23.90 -5.72 27.20
N ALA A 41 -24.07 -4.82 26.25
CA ALA A 41 -24.31 -5.19 24.86
C ALA A 41 -23.08 -6.02 24.44
N ASP A 42 -23.34 -7.20 23.91
CA ASP A 42 -22.35 -8.12 23.38
C ASP A 42 -21.25 -7.32 22.64
N ALA A 43 -20.06 -7.26 23.23
CA ALA A 43 -18.89 -6.74 22.54
C ALA A 43 -18.72 -7.67 21.33
N GLU A 44 -19.04 -7.17 20.14
CA GLU A 44 -18.86 -7.91 18.89
C GLU A 44 -17.44 -8.47 18.91
N LYS A 45 -17.33 -9.79 18.86
CA LYS A 45 -16.04 -10.46 18.92
C LYS A 45 -15.26 -10.10 17.66
N LEU A 46 -14.23 -9.29 17.81
CA LEU A 46 -13.33 -8.95 16.71
C LEU A 46 -12.67 -10.22 16.13
N LEU A 47 -12.54 -10.26 14.82
CA LEU A 47 -11.96 -11.37 14.08
C LEU A 47 -10.53 -11.05 13.65
N THR A 48 -9.67 -12.06 13.67
CA THR A 48 -8.31 -11.96 13.11
C THR A 48 -8.32 -12.18 11.60
N PRO A 49 -7.30 -11.70 10.86
CA PRO A 49 -7.15 -11.98 9.43
C PRO A 49 -7.22 -13.48 9.10
N GLU A 50 -6.63 -14.35 9.92
CA GLU A 50 -6.70 -15.81 9.73
C GLU A 50 -8.14 -16.35 9.82
N GLN A 51 -8.92 -15.90 10.81
CA GLN A 51 -10.31 -16.31 10.96
C GLN A 51 -11.15 -15.86 9.77
N ILE A 52 -10.91 -14.65 9.26
CA ILE A 52 -11.59 -14.15 8.08
C ILE A 52 -11.20 -14.96 6.84
N ALA A 53 -9.92 -15.23 6.61
CA ALA A 53 -9.44 -16.02 5.47
C ALA A 53 -10.12 -17.39 5.36
N GLN A 54 -10.44 -18.02 6.51
CA GLN A 54 -11.10 -19.33 6.55
C GLN A 54 -12.62 -19.30 6.26
N GLN A 55 -13.27 -18.14 6.43
CA GLN A 55 -14.72 -18.04 6.51
C GLN A 55 -15.35 -17.12 5.47
N TRP A 56 -14.66 -16.06 5.01
CA TRP A 56 -15.24 -14.98 4.21
C TRP A 56 -15.94 -15.47 2.93
N ALA A 57 -15.35 -16.45 2.22
CA ALA A 57 -15.89 -16.98 0.98
C ALA A 57 -17.22 -17.75 1.20
N LYS A 58 -17.39 -18.30 2.41
CA LYS A 58 -18.60 -19.06 2.80
C LYS A 58 -19.67 -18.19 3.46
N GLY A 59 -19.33 -16.95 3.80
CA GLY A 59 -20.19 -16.02 4.52
C GLY A 59 -21.38 -15.47 3.73
N GLY A 60 -21.45 -15.76 2.41
CA GLY A 60 -22.53 -15.29 1.57
C GLY A 60 -22.42 -13.82 1.16
N ALA A 61 -23.52 -13.30 0.60
CA ALA A 61 -23.57 -11.91 0.17
C ALA A 61 -23.73 -10.95 1.35
N VAL A 62 -22.99 -9.83 1.32
CA VAL A 62 -23.00 -8.76 2.32
C VAL A 62 -23.85 -7.60 1.79
N SER A 63 -24.84 -7.14 2.57
CA SER A 63 -25.68 -5.98 2.20
C SER A 63 -24.92 -4.68 2.43
N VAL A 64 -24.93 -3.80 1.43
CA VAL A 64 -24.31 -2.47 1.43
C VAL A 64 -25.39 -1.42 1.40
N LYS A 65 -25.81 -0.91 2.56
CA LYS A 65 -26.84 0.12 2.63
C LYS A 65 -26.31 1.47 2.14
N GLY A 66 -26.99 2.05 1.14
CA GLY A 66 -26.66 3.38 0.63
C GLY A 66 -25.42 3.40 -0.28
N GLY A 67 -25.03 2.26 -0.85
CA GLY A 67 -23.89 2.18 -1.77
C GLY A 67 -24.18 2.80 -3.12
N GLY A 68 -25.38 2.59 -3.68
CA GLY A 68 -25.79 3.13 -4.98
C GLY A 68 -24.88 2.72 -6.14
N GLU A 69 -24.90 3.49 -7.23
CA GLU A 69 -24.11 3.19 -8.45
C GLU A 69 -22.59 3.43 -8.25
N LYS A 70 -22.23 4.34 -7.36
CA LYS A 70 -20.83 4.71 -7.09
C LYS A 70 -20.61 4.68 -5.58
N PRO A 71 -20.48 3.49 -5.00
CA PRO A 71 -20.26 3.36 -3.56
C PRO A 71 -18.94 4.05 -3.17
N ASP A 72 -18.99 4.82 -2.09
CA ASP A 72 -17.78 5.28 -1.42
C ASP A 72 -17.05 4.07 -0.83
N ILE A 73 -15.74 4.06 -0.92
CA ILE A 73 -14.89 2.99 -0.36
C ILE A 73 -15.18 2.76 1.14
N VAL A 74 -15.42 3.84 1.91
CA VAL A 74 -15.75 3.76 3.34
C VAL A 74 -17.10 3.05 3.58
N THR A 75 -18.07 3.22 2.67
CA THR A 75 -19.35 2.50 2.72
C THR A 75 -19.16 1.01 2.53
N LEU A 76 -18.30 0.60 1.59
CA LEU A 76 -17.97 -0.82 1.35
C LEU A 76 -17.22 -1.43 2.53
N VAL A 77 -16.19 -0.73 3.05
CA VAL A 77 -15.46 -1.17 4.25
C VAL A 77 -16.37 -1.26 5.46
N SER A 78 -17.32 -0.31 5.62
CA SER A 78 -18.31 -0.37 6.70
C SER A 78 -19.23 -1.59 6.60
N ALA A 79 -19.66 -1.94 5.39
CA ALA A 79 -20.47 -3.14 5.16
C ALA A 79 -19.64 -4.41 5.42
N PHE A 80 -18.38 -4.43 4.99
CA PHE A 80 -17.45 -5.51 5.28
C PHE A 80 -17.24 -5.67 6.79
N ASN A 81 -16.96 -4.58 7.52
CA ASN A 81 -16.72 -4.61 8.97
C ASN A 81 -17.94 -5.11 9.77
N LYS A 82 -19.17 -4.88 9.31
CA LYS A 82 -20.38 -5.45 9.93
C LYS A 82 -20.44 -6.96 9.81
N ALA A 83 -19.98 -7.52 8.71
CA ALA A 83 -19.96 -8.96 8.49
C ALA A 83 -18.71 -9.62 9.11
N TRP A 84 -17.59 -8.91 9.10
CA TRP A 84 -16.26 -9.38 9.50
C TRP A 84 -15.56 -8.31 10.34
N PRO A 85 -15.99 -8.08 11.59
CA PRO A 85 -15.45 -7.01 12.43
C PRO A 85 -13.98 -7.28 12.79
N THR A 86 -13.09 -6.31 12.50
CA THR A 86 -11.69 -6.32 12.91
C THR A 86 -11.33 -5.01 13.62
N ASP A 87 -10.29 -5.02 14.42
CA ASP A 87 -9.81 -3.82 15.08
C ASP A 87 -9.35 -2.77 14.06
N VAL A 88 -8.54 -3.19 13.09
CA VAL A 88 -7.97 -2.29 12.06
C VAL A 88 -9.05 -1.63 11.19
N THR A 89 -10.10 -2.36 10.77
CA THR A 89 -11.19 -1.75 10.00
C THR A 89 -12.05 -0.84 10.86
N THR A 90 -12.25 -1.16 12.13
CA THR A 90 -12.99 -0.32 13.08
C THR A 90 -12.26 1.01 13.33
N THR A 91 -10.95 0.97 13.57
CA THR A 91 -10.10 2.15 13.75
C THR A 91 -10.13 3.07 12.53
N LEU A 92 -10.00 2.52 11.32
CA LEU A 92 -10.13 3.30 10.08
C LEU A 92 -11.50 3.97 9.97
N LEU A 93 -12.58 3.22 10.26
CA LEU A 93 -13.95 3.75 10.14
C LEU A 93 -14.24 4.85 11.15
N GLU A 94 -13.66 4.81 12.35
CA GLU A 94 -13.76 5.90 13.34
C GLU A 94 -13.13 7.19 12.79
N SER A 95 -11.93 7.12 12.21
CA SER A 95 -11.26 8.26 11.59
C SER A 95 -12.00 8.77 10.35
N ALA A 96 -12.53 7.86 9.53
CA ALA A 96 -13.27 8.19 8.32
C ALA A 96 -14.68 8.76 8.56
N LYS A 97 -15.15 8.86 9.82
CA LYS A 97 -16.38 9.62 10.17
C LYS A 97 -16.26 11.08 9.80
N ASP A 98 -15.08 11.66 9.87
CA ASP A 98 -14.81 12.97 9.29
C ASP A 98 -14.70 12.84 7.76
N PRO A 99 -15.62 13.43 6.98
CA PRO A 99 -15.57 13.36 5.53
C PRO A 99 -14.36 14.08 4.92
N LYS A 100 -13.67 14.91 5.71
CA LYS A 100 -12.45 15.61 5.30
C LYS A 100 -11.18 14.82 5.62
N PHE A 101 -11.29 13.72 6.36
CA PHE A 101 -10.15 12.89 6.66
C PHE A 101 -9.58 12.30 5.38
N THR A 102 -8.30 12.53 5.12
CA THR A 102 -7.57 12.02 3.95
C THR A 102 -6.36 11.19 4.33
N GLU A 103 -5.64 11.59 5.37
CA GLU A 103 -4.41 10.93 5.76
C GLU A 103 -4.00 11.30 7.19
N TYR A 104 -3.41 10.35 7.88
CA TYR A 104 -2.75 10.52 9.18
C TYR A 104 -1.47 9.70 9.18
N VAL A 105 -0.39 10.28 9.63
CA VAL A 105 0.90 9.59 9.85
C VAL A 105 1.29 9.78 11.31
N ASN A 106 1.62 8.69 11.97
CA ASN A 106 2.19 8.71 13.29
C ASN A 106 3.71 8.88 13.15
N GLU A 107 4.23 10.04 13.54
CA GLU A 107 5.64 10.39 13.38
C GLU A 107 6.58 9.52 14.24
N ASP A 108 6.07 8.99 15.35
CA ASP A 108 6.88 8.18 16.27
C ASP A 108 7.05 6.74 15.77
N THR A 109 6.06 6.18 15.07
CA THR A 109 6.05 4.78 14.62
C THR A 109 6.17 4.61 13.12
N GLY A 110 6.00 5.68 12.34
CA GLY A 110 5.88 5.59 10.88
C GLY A 110 4.59 4.95 10.39
N GLY A 111 3.74 4.46 11.30
CA GLY A 111 2.42 3.93 10.97
C GLY A 111 1.46 5.03 10.55
N GLY A 112 0.35 4.65 9.91
CA GLY A 112 -0.60 5.65 9.49
C GLY A 112 -1.86 5.11 8.83
N MET A 113 -2.73 6.02 8.45
CA MET A 113 -3.97 5.73 7.75
C MET A 113 -4.13 6.64 6.55
N ALA A 114 -4.64 6.11 5.45
CA ALA A 114 -5.03 6.91 4.29
C ALA A 114 -6.48 6.61 3.89
N CYS A 115 -7.20 7.65 3.47
CA CYS A 115 -8.57 7.55 2.97
C CYS A 115 -8.72 8.39 1.70
N ASP A 116 -8.39 7.81 0.56
CA ASP A 116 -8.49 8.43 -0.77
C ASP A 116 -9.81 8.06 -1.44
N ARG A 117 -10.90 8.73 -1.03
CA ARG A 117 -12.25 8.48 -1.55
C ARG A 117 -12.33 8.72 -3.07
N GLY A 118 -11.54 9.66 -3.59
CA GLY A 118 -11.53 9.99 -5.03
C GLY A 118 -11.01 8.85 -5.89
N ASN A 119 -10.01 8.14 -5.42
CA ASN A 119 -9.44 6.95 -6.07
C ASN A 119 -10.08 5.63 -5.59
N GLY A 120 -10.97 5.69 -4.58
CA GLY A 120 -11.59 4.49 -4.01
C GLY A 120 -10.58 3.60 -3.28
N TYR A 121 -9.70 4.19 -2.47
CA TYR A 121 -8.66 3.51 -1.74
C TYR A 121 -8.61 3.92 -0.28
N VAL A 122 -8.35 2.95 0.60
CA VAL A 122 -8.03 3.19 2.01
C VAL A 122 -6.93 2.24 2.46
N SER A 123 -6.13 2.68 3.45
CA SER A 123 -5.12 1.83 4.08
C SER A 123 -4.91 2.17 5.55
N VAL A 124 -4.44 1.19 6.31
CA VAL A 124 -3.86 1.33 7.64
C VAL A 124 -2.54 0.59 7.63
N SER A 125 -1.47 1.25 8.02
CA SER A 125 -0.13 0.68 8.17
C SER A 125 0.32 0.75 9.62
N ALA A 126 0.94 -0.31 10.10
CA ALA A 126 1.40 -0.42 11.48
C ALA A 126 2.68 0.39 11.77
N GLY A 127 3.49 0.69 10.74
CA GLY A 127 4.82 1.25 10.94
C GLY A 127 5.69 0.30 11.77
N ASP A 128 6.28 0.82 12.85
CA ASP A 128 7.13 0.06 13.76
C ASP A 128 6.37 -0.63 14.91
N THR A 129 5.06 -0.79 14.80
CA THR A 129 4.24 -1.51 15.77
C THR A 129 3.91 -2.93 15.30
N ASP A 130 3.37 -3.77 16.21
CA ASP A 130 2.89 -5.11 15.90
C ASP A 130 1.38 -5.13 15.61
N GLU A 131 0.82 -3.98 15.24
CA GLU A 131 -0.59 -3.84 14.92
C GLU A 131 -0.92 -4.43 13.54
N ASP A 132 -2.17 -4.88 13.39
CA ASP A 132 -2.67 -5.35 12.11
C ASP A 132 -2.74 -4.20 11.08
N CYS A 133 -2.48 -4.55 9.82
CA CYS A 133 -2.54 -3.63 8.69
C CYS A 133 -3.72 -3.96 7.79
N MET A 134 -4.11 -3.01 6.96
CA MET A 134 -5.07 -3.25 5.89
C MET A 134 -4.88 -2.33 4.70
N GLU A 135 -5.29 -2.83 3.54
CA GLU A 135 -5.52 -2.05 2.34
C GLU A 135 -6.85 -2.45 1.72
N ALA A 136 -7.61 -1.48 1.21
CA ALA A 136 -8.79 -1.79 0.42
C ALA A 136 -8.92 -0.85 -0.78
N ALA A 137 -9.44 -1.41 -1.88
CA ALA A 137 -9.66 -0.68 -3.11
C ALA A 137 -11.00 -1.06 -3.77
N VAL A 138 -11.57 -0.12 -4.52
CA VAL A 138 -12.78 -0.34 -5.32
C VAL A 138 -12.54 0.06 -6.77
N TRP A 139 -12.72 -0.90 -7.69
CA TRP A 139 -12.48 -0.71 -9.11
C TRP A 139 -13.75 -0.92 -9.94
N LYS A 140 -13.80 -0.27 -11.10
CA LYS A 140 -14.93 -0.41 -12.02
C LYS A 140 -14.88 -1.75 -12.75
N ARG A 141 -16.08 -2.35 -12.97
CA ARG A 141 -16.28 -3.47 -13.87
C ARG A 141 -16.96 -3.02 -15.15
N LYS A 142 -16.70 -3.73 -16.26
CA LYS A 142 -17.33 -3.47 -17.56
C LYS A 142 -18.85 -3.69 -17.57
N ASN A 143 -19.35 -4.55 -16.68
CA ASN A 143 -20.78 -4.81 -16.51
C ASN A 143 -21.53 -3.77 -15.66
N GLY A 144 -20.84 -2.72 -15.20
CA GLY A 144 -21.39 -1.67 -14.32
C GLY A 144 -21.27 -1.95 -12.83
N HIS A 145 -20.89 -3.15 -12.44
CA HIS A 145 -20.59 -3.51 -11.06
C HIS A 145 -19.28 -2.86 -10.55
N ARG A 146 -18.92 -3.15 -9.31
CA ARG A 146 -17.62 -2.78 -8.72
C ARG A 146 -16.92 -4.02 -8.19
N LEU A 147 -15.62 -4.06 -8.40
CA LEU A 147 -14.74 -4.99 -7.70
C LEU A 147 -14.30 -4.33 -6.41
N PHE A 148 -14.65 -4.88 -5.28
CA PHE A 148 -14.14 -4.48 -3.97
C PHE A 148 -13.12 -5.49 -3.50
N ILE A 149 -11.93 -5.01 -3.17
CA ILE A 149 -10.82 -5.84 -2.69
C ILE A 149 -10.41 -5.30 -1.34
N ILE A 150 -10.22 -6.20 -0.37
CA ILE A 150 -9.63 -5.85 0.92
C ILE A 150 -8.60 -6.90 1.29
N ASN A 151 -7.43 -6.44 1.67
CA ASN A 151 -6.33 -7.22 2.22
C ASN A 151 -6.16 -6.85 3.69
N LEU A 152 -6.22 -7.84 4.57
CA LEU A 152 -6.00 -7.72 6.00
C LEU A 152 -4.73 -8.50 6.33
N VAL A 153 -3.84 -7.93 7.12
CA VAL A 153 -2.52 -8.50 7.40
C VAL A 153 -2.24 -8.42 8.89
N SER A 154 -1.91 -9.55 9.51
CA SER A 154 -1.28 -9.56 10.83
C SER A 154 0.23 -9.42 10.65
N THR A 155 0.80 -8.45 11.35
CA THR A 155 2.22 -8.18 11.31
C THR A 155 2.98 -9.31 12.02
N ASN A 156 4.07 -9.78 11.40
CA ASN A 156 4.98 -10.72 12.04
C ASN A 156 5.98 -9.93 12.91
N PRO A 157 5.96 -10.07 14.23
CA PRO A 157 6.85 -9.31 15.12
C PRO A 157 8.33 -9.67 14.93
N ASP A 158 8.63 -10.89 14.49
CA ASP A 158 10.00 -11.37 14.28
C ASP A 158 10.55 -10.95 12.90
N ASN A 159 9.68 -10.82 11.92
CA ASN A 159 10.04 -10.38 10.56
C ASN A 159 8.91 -9.58 9.90
N ARG A 160 8.94 -8.27 10.07
CA ARG A 160 7.90 -7.35 9.56
C ARG A 160 7.83 -7.26 8.04
N SER A 161 8.84 -7.76 7.34
CA SER A 161 8.83 -7.84 5.88
C SER A 161 7.89 -8.94 5.36
N LEU A 162 7.51 -9.90 6.20
CA LEU A 162 6.62 -10.98 5.85
C LEU A 162 5.36 -10.96 6.72
N PRO A 163 4.17 -11.19 6.15
CA PRO A 163 2.95 -11.30 6.94
C PRO A 163 2.99 -12.56 7.82
N GLU A 164 2.53 -12.45 9.06
CA GLU A 164 2.27 -13.64 9.87
C GLU A 164 1.06 -14.38 9.32
N LYS A 165 -0.04 -13.66 9.18
CA LYS A 165 -1.31 -14.11 8.61
C LYS A 165 -1.91 -13.02 7.75
N GLN A 166 -2.67 -13.41 6.74
CA GLN A 166 -3.39 -12.45 5.91
C GLN A 166 -4.69 -13.00 5.36
N ALA A 167 -5.60 -12.10 4.99
CA ALA A 167 -6.84 -12.40 4.31
C ALA A 167 -7.04 -11.45 3.14
N LEU A 168 -6.91 -11.97 1.91
CA LEU A 168 -7.34 -11.26 0.71
C LEU A 168 -8.78 -11.64 0.40
N CYS A 169 -9.71 -10.69 0.52
CA CYS A 169 -11.12 -10.88 0.22
C CYS A 169 -11.49 -10.05 -1.01
N ILE A 170 -12.11 -10.69 -1.99
CA ILE A 170 -12.56 -10.07 -3.24
C ILE A 170 -14.07 -10.24 -3.37
N TYR A 171 -14.77 -9.14 -3.63
CA TYR A 171 -16.21 -9.11 -3.79
C TYR A 171 -16.63 -8.46 -5.10
N ASP A 172 -17.69 -8.99 -5.70
CA ASP A 172 -18.45 -8.30 -6.72
C ASP A 172 -19.59 -7.52 -6.06
N TYR A 173 -19.56 -6.20 -6.16
CA TYR A 173 -20.64 -5.34 -5.70
C TYR A 173 -21.59 -5.02 -6.84
N ASP A 174 -22.84 -5.46 -6.70
CA ASP A 174 -23.94 -5.11 -7.62
C ASP A 174 -24.67 -3.85 -7.10
N PRO A 175 -24.60 -2.72 -7.82
CA PRO A 175 -25.26 -1.49 -7.39
C PRO A 175 -26.80 -1.55 -7.44
N LYS A 176 -27.39 -2.50 -8.16
CA LYS A 176 -28.84 -2.63 -8.25
C LYS A 176 -29.44 -3.32 -7.03
N THR A 177 -28.72 -4.30 -6.49
CA THR A 177 -29.15 -5.04 -5.31
C THR A 177 -28.50 -4.52 -4.03
N GLU A 178 -27.52 -3.60 -4.16
CA GLU A 178 -26.71 -3.10 -3.08
C GLU A 178 -26.08 -4.23 -2.23
N THR A 179 -25.53 -5.25 -2.91
CA THR A 179 -24.90 -6.39 -2.26
C THR A 179 -23.50 -6.65 -2.79
N MET A 180 -22.61 -7.07 -1.90
CA MET A 180 -21.28 -7.60 -2.23
C MET A 180 -21.32 -9.12 -2.15
N THR A 181 -21.00 -9.81 -3.25
CA THR A 181 -20.91 -11.26 -3.31
C THR A 181 -19.46 -11.71 -3.36
N PRO A 182 -19.02 -12.64 -2.49
CA PRO A 182 -17.64 -13.12 -2.50
C PRO A 182 -17.26 -13.75 -3.85
N GLU A 183 -16.06 -13.43 -4.34
CA GLU A 183 -15.47 -14.00 -5.56
C GLU A 183 -14.26 -14.88 -5.23
N GLU A 184 -14.47 -16.01 -4.59
CA GLU A 184 -13.41 -16.96 -4.21
C GLU A 184 -12.56 -17.40 -5.41
N ASN A 185 -13.18 -17.58 -6.58
CA ASN A 185 -12.48 -17.97 -7.79
C ASN A 185 -11.45 -16.92 -8.27
N ALA A 186 -11.66 -15.65 -7.97
CA ALA A 186 -10.67 -14.62 -8.28
C ALA A 186 -9.42 -14.80 -7.41
N VAL A 187 -9.61 -15.08 -6.11
CA VAL A 187 -8.50 -15.31 -5.16
C VAL A 187 -7.76 -16.61 -5.44
N SER A 188 -8.46 -17.65 -5.90
CA SER A 188 -7.84 -18.95 -6.16
C SER A 188 -6.77 -18.94 -7.25
N LYS A 189 -6.68 -17.87 -8.05
CA LYS A 189 -5.62 -17.67 -9.03
C LYS A 189 -4.31 -17.22 -8.40
N PHE A 190 -4.38 -16.63 -7.22
CA PHE A 190 -3.24 -16.09 -6.50
C PHE A 190 -2.76 -17.10 -5.46
N ARG A 191 -2.02 -18.09 -5.92
CA ARG A 191 -1.44 -19.14 -5.07
C ARG A 191 0.07 -19.02 -5.11
N ALA A 192 0.71 -19.27 -3.97
CA ALA A 192 2.16 -19.39 -3.92
C ALA A 192 2.64 -20.51 -4.86
N SER A 193 3.79 -20.32 -5.45
CA SER A 193 4.42 -21.30 -6.35
C SER A 193 4.97 -22.51 -5.60
N ALA A 194 5.18 -22.39 -4.28
CA ALA A 194 5.56 -23.47 -3.38
C ALA A 194 4.92 -23.32 -2.00
N ASP A 195 4.79 -24.42 -1.25
CA ASP A 195 4.06 -24.46 0.02
C ASP A 195 4.77 -23.68 1.16
N ASP A 196 6.08 -23.47 1.05
CA ASP A 196 6.91 -22.73 2.01
C ASP A 196 6.92 -21.21 1.74
N LEU A 197 6.31 -20.75 0.64
CA LEU A 197 6.26 -19.35 0.28
C LEU A 197 5.04 -18.65 0.89
N LYS A 198 5.26 -17.47 1.43
CA LYS A 198 4.22 -16.54 1.85
C LYS A 198 3.91 -15.57 0.71
N LEU A 199 2.65 -15.26 0.55
CA LEU A 199 2.19 -14.24 -0.39
C LEU A 199 2.06 -12.90 0.34
N MET A 200 2.44 -11.83 -0.34
CA MET A 200 2.28 -10.46 0.12
C MET A 200 1.44 -9.70 -0.91
N TYR A 201 0.24 -9.29 -0.54
CA TYR A 201 -0.64 -8.54 -1.45
C TYR A 201 -0.44 -7.04 -1.25
N ARG A 202 -0.44 -6.29 -2.35
CA ARG A 202 -0.40 -4.83 -2.36
C ARG A 202 -1.44 -4.28 -3.31
N LEU A 203 -2.24 -3.36 -2.82
CA LEU A 203 -3.25 -2.64 -3.61
C LEU A 203 -2.75 -1.23 -3.92
N PRO A 204 -2.82 -0.76 -5.16
CA PRO A 204 -2.37 0.56 -5.51
C PRO A 204 -3.36 1.62 -5.01
N ARG A 205 -2.86 2.72 -4.45
CA ARG A 205 -3.67 3.91 -4.16
C ARG A 205 -4.22 4.55 -5.44
N LYS A 206 -3.48 4.40 -6.56
CA LYS A 206 -3.87 4.83 -7.91
C LYS A 206 -3.61 3.71 -8.89
N GLY A 207 -4.54 3.54 -9.85
CA GLY A 207 -4.46 2.43 -10.79
C GLY A 207 -5.34 1.25 -10.37
N THR A 208 -5.17 0.12 -11.07
CA THR A 208 -5.99 -1.09 -10.88
C THR A 208 -5.17 -2.38 -10.95
N ASP A 209 -3.89 -2.30 -10.59
CA ASP A 209 -2.99 -3.44 -10.66
C ASP A 209 -2.79 -4.05 -9.28
N LEU A 210 -3.13 -5.31 -9.11
CA LEU A 210 -2.82 -6.06 -7.91
C LEU A 210 -1.38 -6.55 -8.00
N THR A 211 -0.56 -6.23 -7.00
CA THR A 211 0.81 -6.72 -6.88
C THR A 211 0.85 -7.84 -5.85
N ILE A 212 1.55 -8.92 -6.16
CA ILE A 212 1.69 -10.08 -5.27
C ILE A 212 3.16 -10.46 -5.19
N GLY A 213 3.75 -10.36 -4.01
CA GLY A 213 5.08 -10.84 -3.72
C GLY A 213 5.03 -12.29 -3.21
N GLU A 214 5.97 -13.11 -3.64
CA GLU A 214 6.25 -14.43 -3.08
C GLU A 214 7.59 -14.41 -2.39
N ALA A 215 7.62 -14.69 -1.09
CA ALA A 215 8.84 -14.71 -0.29
C ALA A 215 8.78 -15.76 0.82
N ASN A 216 9.93 -16.10 1.36
CA ASN A 216 10.10 -16.83 2.62
C ASN A 216 11.30 -16.24 3.36
N GLU A 217 11.57 -16.75 4.56
CA GLU A 217 12.66 -16.27 5.42
C GLU A 217 14.07 -16.53 4.84
N GLU A 218 14.19 -17.47 3.89
CA GLU A 218 15.46 -17.87 3.26
C GLU A 218 15.74 -17.10 1.96
N ARG A 219 14.73 -16.46 1.36
CA ARG A 219 14.89 -15.68 0.13
C ARG A 219 15.33 -14.26 0.44
N GLU A 220 16.46 -13.86 -0.11
CA GLU A 220 16.94 -12.48 -0.06
C GLU A 220 16.06 -11.53 -0.89
N ASP A 221 15.40 -12.07 -1.95
CA ASP A 221 14.58 -11.32 -2.90
C ASP A 221 13.19 -11.94 -3.03
N ALA A 222 12.14 -11.14 -2.90
CA ALA A 222 10.79 -11.56 -3.24
C ALA A 222 10.59 -11.60 -4.76
N LEU A 223 9.82 -12.57 -5.23
CA LEU A 223 9.34 -12.59 -6.62
C LEU A 223 8.02 -11.83 -6.69
N TRP A 224 8.00 -10.72 -7.42
CA TRP A 224 6.84 -9.85 -7.56
C TRP A 224 6.09 -10.13 -8.84
N HIS A 225 4.78 -10.41 -8.73
CA HIS A 225 3.84 -10.62 -9.82
C HIS A 225 2.90 -9.41 -9.92
N PHE A 226 2.67 -8.93 -11.13
CA PHE A 226 1.78 -7.79 -11.42
C PHE A 226 0.59 -8.29 -12.22
N PHE A 227 -0.59 -8.13 -11.65
CA PHE A 227 -1.86 -8.55 -12.22
C PHE A 227 -2.67 -7.32 -12.62
N GLU A 228 -2.73 -7.02 -13.91
CA GLU A 228 -3.55 -5.94 -14.43
C GLU A 228 -5.04 -6.28 -14.39
N TRP A 229 -5.85 -5.38 -13.89
CA TRP A 229 -7.30 -5.48 -13.96
C TRP A 229 -7.84 -4.86 -15.26
N ASN A 230 -8.43 -5.66 -16.14
CA ASN A 230 -8.99 -5.17 -17.41
C ASN A 230 -10.49 -4.79 -17.33
N GLY A 231 -11.07 -4.70 -16.16
CA GLY A 231 -12.48 -4.43 -15.92
C GLY A 231 -13.37 -5.66 -15.89
N SER A 232 -12.83 -6.87 -16.16
CA SER A 232 -13.55 -8.13 -16.10
C SER A 232 -12.80 -9.23 -15.36
N GLN A 233 -11.48 -9.27 -15.52
CA GLN A 233 -10.61 -10.26 -14.91
C GLN A 233 -9.20 -9.71 -14.74
N PHE A 234 -8.45 -10.32 -13.85
CA PHE A 234 -7.01 -10.11 -13.76
C PHE A 234 -6.30 -10.89 -14.86
N SER A 235 -5.29 -10.28 -15.45
CA SER A 235 -4.35 -10.93 -16.34
C SER A 235 -2.97 -10.83 -15.73
N GLU A 236 -2.25 -11.94 -15.63
CA GLU A 236 -0.86 -11.91 -15.21
C GLU A 236 -0.05 -11.08 -16.21
N ALA A 237 0.61 -10.04 -15.71
CA ALA A 237 1.38 -9.15 -16.53
C ALA A 237 2.84 -9.61 -16.60
N ILE A 238 3.59 -9.43 -15.53
CA ILE A 238 5.04 -9.68 -15.45
C ILE A 238 5.34 -10.21 -14.05
N ALA A 239 6.35 -11.10 -13.96
CA ALA A 239 6.94 -11.50 -12.70
C ALA A 239 8.45 -11.25 -12.75
N TYR A 240 9.02 -10.63 -11.72
CA TYR A 240 10.46 -10.43 -11.55
C TYR A 240 10.85 -10.22 -10.09
N THR A 241 12.09 -10.55 -9.78
CA THR A 241 12.73 -10.17 -8.51
C THR A 241 13.22 -8.72 -8.59
N GLU A 242 13.54 -8.10 -7.46
CA GLU A 242 14.12 -6.75 -7.45
C GLU A 242 15.43 -6.69 -8.21
N LYS A 243 16.26 -7.72 -8.10
CA LYS A 243 17.50 -7.84 -8.87
C LYS A 243 17.26 -7.92 -10.38
N GLU A 244 16.25 -8.66 -10.80
CA GLU A 244 15.86 -8.73 -12.22
C GLU A 244 15.26 -7.41 -12.70
N LEU A 245 14.45 -6.74 -11.86
CA LEU A 245 13.92 -5.42 -12.16
C LEU A 245 15.07 -4.42 -12.38
N THR A 246 16.03 -4.35 -11.45
CA THR A 246 17.20 -3.47 -11.57
C THR A 246 17.90 -3.62 -12.92
N LYS A 247 18.15 -4.85 -13.37
CA LYS A 247 18.75 -5.12 -14.68
C LYS A 247 17.84 -4.74 -15.85
N LYS A 248 16.54 -4.92 -15.70
CA LYS A 248 15.56 -4.61 -16.75
C LYS A 248 15.32 -3.11 -16.93
N ILE A 249 15.54 -2.31 -15.90
CA ILE A 249 15.34 -0.86 -15.97
C ILE A 249 16.61 -0.10 -16.39
N GLU A 250 17.76 -0.76 -16.45
CA GLU A 250 19.01 -0.17 -16.91
C GLU A 250 18.87 0.49 -18.28
N GLY A 251 19.45 1.67 -18.44
CA GLY A 251 19.45 2.46 -19.69
C GLY A 251 18.66 3.75 -19.58
N SER A 252 18.53 4.42 -20.71
CA SER A 252 17.92 5.74 -20.80
C SER A 252 16.41 5.66 -21.05
N TRP A 253 15.67 6.53 -20.37
CA TRP A 253 14.22 6.61 -20.41
C TRP A 253 13.75 8.01 -20.75
N MET A 254 12.67 8.12 -21.53
CA MET A 254 12.08 9.38 -21.96
C MET A 254 10.56 9.27 -22.11
N CYS A 255 9.87 10.39 -22.05
CA CYS A 255 8.41 10.42 -22.24
C CYS A 255 7.99 9.81 -23.56
N LYS A 256 6.96 8.96 -23.55
CA LYS A 256 6.48 8.24 -24.74
C LYS A 256 5.78 9.15 -25.73
N ASP A 257 4.92 10.05 -25.23
CA ASP A 257 3.95 10.80 -26.01
C ASP A 257 4.28 12.30 -26.11
N SER A 258 5.53 12.68 -25.83
CA SER A 258 5.97 14.07 -25.90
C SER A 258 7.20 14.21 -26.79
N ASP A 259 7.14 15.13 -27.73
CA ASP A 259 8.32 15.54 -28.53
C ASP A 259 9.30 16.36 -27.66
N GLU A 260 8.81 16.97 -26.57
CA GLU A 260 9.64 17.61 -25.56
C GLU A 260 9.70 16.70 -24.32
N PRO A 261 10.89 16.26 -23.92
CA PRO A 261 11.02 15.38 -22.75
C PRO A 261 10.64 16.13 -21.49
N MET A 262 9.52 15.71 -20.85
CA MET A 262 9.13 16.25 -19.56
C MET A 262 9.98 15.67 -18.42
N LEU A 263 10.35 14.41 -18.55
CA LEU A 263 11.21 13.68 -17.61
C LEU A 263 12.09 12.73 -18.40
N THR A 264 13.39 12.84 -18.21
CA THR A 264 14.39 11.91 -18.75
C THR A 264 15.34 11.50 -17.66
N PHE A 265 15.79 10.27 -17.68
CA PHE A 265 16.81 9.76 -16.78
C PHE A 265 17.56 8.59 -17.37
N ASN A 266 18.77 8.36 -16.90
CA ASN A 266 19.59 7.21 -17.22
C ASN A 266 19.86 6.39 -15.95
N ILE A 267 19.52 5.12 -15.97
CA ILE A 267 19.74 4.19 -14.86
C ILE A 267 20.88 3.26 -15.22
N VAL A 268 21.84 3.15 -14.31
CA VAL A 268 22.94 2.19 -14.37
C VAL A 268 22.78 1.19 -13.23
N ALA A 269 22.84 -0.09 -13.56
CA ALA A 269 22.84 -1.15 -12.55
C ALA A 269 24.23 -1.26 -11.93
N ASP A 270 24.29 -1.16 -10.59
CA ASP A 270 25.50 -1.45 -9.81
C ASP A 270 25.20 -2.65 -8.90
N ASP A 271 25.89 -3.77 -9.14
CA ASP A 271 25.71 -5.00 -8.38
C ASP A 271 26.00 -4.83 -6.88
N ALA A 272 26.76 -3.80 -6.51
CA ALA A 272 27.13 -3.54 -5.10
C ALA A 272 26.19 -2.59 -4.38
N ASN A 273 25.57 -1.64 -5.10
CA ASN A 273 24.81 -0.53 -4.53
C ASN A 273 23.36 -0.47 -5.04
N GLY A 274 22.95 -1.39 -5.90
CA GLY A 274 21.65 -1.38 -6.57
C GLY A 274 21.60 -0.39 -7.74
N PRO A 275 20.41 -0.06 -8.24
CA PRO A 275 20.27 0.87 -9.36
C PRO A 275 20.72 2.28 -8.96
N GLN A 276 21.42 2.96 -9.86
CA GLN A 276 21.88 4.33 -9.71
C GLN A 276 21.34 5.19 -10.86
N ILE A 277 21.08 6.47 -10.61
CA ILE A 277 20.82 7.45 -11.64
C ILE A 277 22.14 8.17 -11.96
N GLU A 278 22.55 8.14 -13.23
CA GLU A 278 23.66 8.96 -13.70
C GLU A 278 23.20 10.35 -14.13
N ASP A 279 22.04 10.42 -14.80
CA ASP A 279 21.50 11.67 -15.32
C ASP A 279 19.99 11.70 -15.08
N CYS A 280 19.48 12.80 -14.52
CA CYS A 280 18.05 13.03 -14.39
C CYS A 280 17.73 14.47 -14.74
N ALA A 281 16.89 14.69 -15.74
CA ALA A 281 16.48 16.01 -16.18
C ALA A 281 14.96 16.13 -16.30
N ILE A 282 14.44 17.28 -15.88
CA ILE A 282 13.06 17.67 -16.08
C ILE A 282 12.99 18.78 -17.11
N TYR A 283 12.08 18.63 -18.08
CA TYR A 283 11.91 19.59 -19.20
C TYR A 283 13.18 19.84 -20.02
N GLY A 284 14.10 18.87 -20.00
CA GLY A 284 15.34 18.91 -20.78
C GLY A 284 16.38 19.94 -20.35
N SER A 285 16.17 20.64 -19.24
CA SER A 285 17.05 21.74 -18.84
C SER A 285 17.40 21.79 -17.36
N THR A 286 16.73 21.04 -16.51
CA THR A 286 16.98 21.05 -15.07
C THR A 286 17.54 19.70 -14.67
N GLU A 287 18.79 19.69 -14.23
CA GLU A 287 19.46 18.53 -13.66
C GLU A 287 19.08 18.41 -12.19
N TYR A 288 18.86 17.20 -11.74
CA TYR A 288 18.53 16.88 -10.35
C TYR A 288 19.41 15.74 -9.86
N ASP A 289 19.90 15.89 -8.64
CA ASP A 289 20.49 14.79 -7.89
C ASP A 289 19.34 13.90 -7.39
N ALA A 290 19.05 12.83 -8.09
CA ALA A 290 17.99 11.92 -7.75
C ALA A 290 18.53 10.55 -7.37
N PHE A 291 17.89 9.92 -6.41
CA PHE A 291 18.16 8.56 -6.00
C PHE A 291 17.13 7.64 -6.64
N VAL A 292 17.56 6.44 -6.99
CA VAL A 292 16.68 5.39 -7.50
C VAL A 292 16.79 4.15 -6.64
N TYR A 293 15.65 3.55 -6.38
CA TYR A 293 15.59 2.26 -5.72
C TYR A 293 14.37 1.47 -6.20
N THR A 294 14.39 0.17 -5.97
CA THR A 294 13.26 -0.72 -6.24
C THR A 294 12.61 -1.13 -4.93
N TRP A 295 11.29 -1.11 -4.90
CA TRP A 295 10.53 -1.53 -3.74
C TRP A 295 9.21 -2.16 -4.16
N ASP A 296 8.89 -3.32 -3.60
CA ASP A 296 7.68 -4.09 -3.98
C ASP A 296 7.53 -4.24 -5.50
N GLY A 297 8.65 -4.43 -6.22
CA GLY A 297 8.68 -4.49 -7.68
C GLY A 297 8.36 -3.17 -8.38
N THR A 298 8.40 -2.07 -7.68
CA THR A 298 8.18 -0.72 -8.19
C THR A 298 9.52 0.02 -8.22
N LEU A 299 9.76 0.73 -9.32
CA LEU A 299 10.89 1.67 -9.43
C LEU A 299 10.48 3.00 -8.82
N ILE A 300 11.22 3.47 -7.84
CA ILE A 300 11.01 4.77 -7.20
C ILE A 300 12.21 5.67 -7.49
N ILE A 301 11.92 6.91 -7.91
CA ILE A 301 12.90 7.96 -8.14
C ILE A 301 12.54 9.12 -7.22
N SER A 302 13.48 9.55 -6.38
CA SER A 302 13.27 10.65 -5.43
C SER A 302 14.53 11.47 -5.29
N GLU A 303 14.43 12.80 -5.26
CA GLU A 303 15.56 13.71 -5.05
C GLU A 303 16.23 13.52 -3.68
N ASN A 304 15.47 13.25 -2.65
CA ASN A 304 15.99 13.23 -1.27
C ASN A 304 16.27 11.82 -0.75
N GLY A 305 16.20 10.79 -1.63
CA GLY A 305 16.28 9.42 -1.15
C GLY A 305 15.20 9.18 -0.09
N ASP A 306 15.53 8.39 0.90
CA ASP A 306 14.61 8.00 1.97
C ASP A 306 14.71 8.89 3.23
N SER A 307 15.39 10.00 3.15
CA SER A 307 15.50 10.90 4.29
C SER A 307 14.19 11.68 4.47
N GLY A 308 13.34 11.22 5.34
CA GLY A 308 12.06 11.86 5.68
C GLY A 308 12.14 13.29 6.22
N GLU A 309 13.28 13.97 6.07
CA GLU A 309 13.51 15.35 6.50
C GLU A 309 12.90 16.39 5.56
N ASP A 310 12.74 16.06 4.27
CA ASP A 310 12.06 16.96 3.33
C ASP A 310 10.84 16.27 2.71
N ARG A 311 9.67 16.51 3.32
CA ARG A 311 8.38 15.92 2.90
C ARG A 311 7.91 16.40 1.53
N ASN A 312 8.68 17.24 0.86
CA ASN A 312 8.36 17.83 -0.43
C ASN A 312 9.56 17.76 -1.39
N PRO A 313 9.95 16.58 -1.89
CA PRO A 313 11.02 16.46 -2.87
C PRO A 313 10.66 17.20 -4.16
N ALA A 314 11.66 17.73 -4.86
CA ALA A 314 11.42 18.34 -6.18
C ALA A 314 11.02 17.27 -7.20
N ILE A 315 11.49 16.04 -7.03
CA ILE A 315 11.11 14.87 -7.83
C ILE A 315 10.65 13.75 -6.91
N TYR A 316 9.49 13.18 -7.22
CA TYR A 316 9.06 11.88 -6.73
C TYR A 316 8.32 11.15 -7.84
N CYS A 317 8.80 9.98 -8.24
CA CYS A 317 8.19 9.16 -9.25
C CYS A 317 8.06 7.72 -8.76
N GLN A 318 6.99 7.06 -9.15
CA GLN A 318 6.74 5.67 -8.85
C GLN A 318 6.29 4.97 -10.13
N PHE A 319 7.12 4.09 -10.67
CA PHE A 319 6.93 3.44 -11.95
C PHE A 319 6.87 1.92 -11.83
N ARG A 320 6.14 1.31 -12.78
CA ARG A 320 6.16 -0.13 -13.03
C ARG A 320 6.61 -0.41 -14.44
N LEU A 321 7.40 -1.45 -14.58
CA LEU A 321 7.79 -1.96 -15.90
C LEU A 321 6.62 -2.74 -16.50
N THR A 322 6.27 -2.43 -17.75
CA THR A 322 5.20 -3.09 -18.51
C THR A 322 5.74 -4.21 -19.41
N LYS A 323 4.83 -5.03 -19.96
CA LYS A 323 5.18 -6.05 -20.98
C LYS A 323 5.77 -5.46 -22.26
N GLN A 324 5.49 -4.21 -22.55
CA GLN A 324 6.00 -3.49 -23.70
C GLN A 324 7.39 -2.89 -23.48
N ASP A 325 8.04 -3.23 -22.36
CA ASP A 325 9.31 -2.62 -21.95
C ASP A 325 9.19 -1.09 -21.80
N GLU A 326 8.10 -0.65 -21.21
CA GLU A 326 7.80 0.75 -20.89
C GLU A 326 7.70 0.89 -19.37
N LEU A 327 8.07 2.05 -18.84
CA LEU A 327 7.81 2.40 -17.45
C LEU A 327 6.54 3.24 -17.39
N THR A 328 5.53 2.78 -16.67
CA THR A 328 4.30 3.54 -16.47
C THR A 328 4.06 3.78 -14.99
N GLY A 329 3.57 4.96 -14.65
CA GLY A 329 3.33 5.28 -13.25
C GLY A 329 2.98 6.73 -13.00
N THR A 330 3.11 7.13 -11.74
CA THR A 330 2.83 8.48 -11.26
C THR A 330 4.11 9.27 -11.08
N TYR A 331 4.00 10.58 -11.27
CA TYR A 331 5.09 11.50 -11.02
C TYR A 331 4.59 12.73 -10.26
N TYR A 332 5.51 13.30 -9.51
CA TYR A 332 5.38 14.59 -8.85
C TYR A 332 6.68 15.37 -9.10
N LEU A 333 6.56 16.54 -9.70
CA LEU A 333 7.68 17.39 -10.07
C LEU A 333 7.41 18.80 -9.54
N ARG A 334 8.38 19.37 -8.84
CA ARG A 334 8.35 20.76 -8.37
C ARG A 334 9.47 21.53 -9.02
N GLN A 335 9.14 22.58 -9.78
CA GLN A 335 10.12 23.47 -10.38
C GLN A 335 10.56 24.58 -9.40
N ASN A 336 11.77 25.08 -9.61
CA ASN A 336 12.23 26.30 -8.97
C ASN A 336 11.26 27.45 -9.30
N GLY A 337 10.59 27.99 -8.27
CA GLY A 337 9.52 28.99 -8.45
C GLY A 337 8.14 28.53 -7.97
N GLY A 338 8.03 27.30 -7.45
CA GLY A 338 6.83 26.79 -6.75
C GLY A 338 5.76 26.20 -7.66
N ASN A 339 5.98 26.07 -8.96
CA ASN A 339 5.07 25.36 -9.85
C ASN A 339 5.19 23.85 -9.64
N GLU A 340 4.07 23.22 -9.30
CA GLU A 340 3.99 21.78 -9.10
C GLU A 340 3.28 21.12 -10.29
N THR A 341 3.86 20.03 -10.80
CA THR A 341 3.25 19.22 -11.84
C THR A 341 3.18 17.77 -11.34
N LYS A 342 2.00 17.18 -11.42
CA LYS A 342 1.78 15.79 -11.03
C LYS A 342 0.82 15.10 -11.99
N GLY A 343 0.98 13.81 -12.16
CA GLY A 343 0.12 13.03 -13.05
C GLY A 343 0.56 11.60 -13.22
N THR A 344 0.07 10.99 -14.28
CA THR A 344 0.50 9.67 -14.75
C THR A 344 1.24 9.84 -16.06
N ILE A 345 2.32 9.09 -16.23
CA ILE A 345 3.16 9.15 -17.41
C ILE A 345 3.59 7.75 -17.82
N THR A 346 3.84 7.57 -19.10
CA THR A 346 4.52 6.41 -19.66
C THR A 346 5.84 6.83 -20.27
N LEU A 347 6.90 6.15 -19.88
CA LEU A 347 8.24 6.35 -20.42
C LEU A 347 8.59 5.18 -21.31
N LYS A 348 9.29 5.45 -22.40
CA LYS A 348 9.87 4.46 -23.30
C LYS A 348 11.39 4.54 -23.24
N ARG A 349 12.04 3.46 -23.63
CA ARG A 349 13.49 3.50 -23.85
C ARG A 349 13.82 4.53 -24.91
N GLY A 350 14.81 5.34 -24.63
CA GLY A 350 15.26 6.40 -25.50
C GLY A 350 16.77 6.53 -25.46
N ASN A 351 17.29 7.27 -26.40
CA ASN A 351 18.64 7.79 -26.32
C ASN A 351 18.45 9.31 -26.18
N PRO A 352 18.48 9.86 -24.96
CA PRO A 352 18.39 11.30 -24.81
C PRO A 352 19.55 11.90 -25.62
N ALA A 353 19.22 12.68 -26.62
CA ALA A 353 20.20 13.52 -27.26
C ALA A 353 20.54 14.64 -26.28
N TRP A 354 21.54 14.43 -25.45
CA TRP A 354 22.16 15.46 -24.63
C TRP A 354 23.05 16.38 -25.44
#